data_675cb6d79df88bd23afffae9f370f179
#
_entry.id   675cb6d79df88bd23afffae9f370f179
#
_cell.length_a   1.000
_cell.length_b   1.000
_cell.length_c   1.000
_cell.angle_alpha   90.00
_cell.angle_beta   90.00
_cell.angle_gamma   90.00
#
_symmetry.space_group_name_H-M   'P 1'
#
loop_
_entity.id
_entity.type
_entity.pdbx_description
1 polymer ?
#
loop_
_entity_poly.entity_id
_entity_poly.type
_entity_poly.pdbx_seq_one_letter_code
_entity_poly.pdbx_strand_id
1 'polypeptide(L)'
;MHIAFLTPEYPHPDLNRSGGLGTSIKNLASSLVEAGEHVTVVVYSQAEDKQFEDQGIKIHSIAKRNYTFAGWYLHRKFLQRYINKII
;
A
#
# COMPACT_ATOMS: atom_id res chain seq x y z
N MET A 1 12.32 -13.70 0.02
CA MET A 1 12.50 -12.27 -0.31
C MET A 1 11.27 -11.50 0.14
N HIS A 2 11.43 -10.29 0.62
CA HIS A 2 10.31 -9.44 0.97
C HIS A 2 10.15 -8.36 -0.11
N ILE A 3 8.97 -8.31 -0.73
CA ILE A 3 8.68 -7.39 -1.83
C ILE A 3 7.59 -6.43 -1.37
N ALA A 4 7.79 -5.13 -1.59
CA ALA A 4 6.83 -4.11 -1.22
C ALA A 4 6.42 -3.29 -2.44
N PHE A 5 5.13 -3.02 -2.54
CA PHE A 5 4.56 -2.11 -3.54
C PHE A 5 4.01 -0.88 -2.85
N LEU A 6 4.19 0.28 -3.47
CA LEU A 6 3.57 1.53 -3.05
C LEU A 6 2.63 1.97 -4.16
N THR A 7 1.33 2.05 -3.86
CA THR A 7 0.30 2.33 -4.86
C THR A 7 -0.81 3.21 -4.30
N PRO A 8 -1.43 4.09 -5.11
CA PRO A 8 -2.58 4.87 -4.67
C PRO A 8 -3.88 4.08 -4.64
N GLU A 9 -3.90 2.87 -5.20
CA GLU A 9 -5.13 2.07 -5.26
C GLU A 9 -4.86 0.58 -5.16
N TYR A 10 -5.85 -0.14 -4.63
CA TYR A 10 -5.83 -1.59 -4.50
C TYR A 10 -7.28 -2.07 -4.40
N PRO A 11 -7.69 -3.10 -5.15
CA PRO A 11 -9.09 -3.55 -5.16
C PRO A 11 -9.44 -4.35 -3.90
N HIS A 12 -10.12 -3.70 -2.95
CA HIS A 12 -10.60 -4.31 -1.72
C HIS A 12 -11.81 -3.53 -1.19
N PRO A 13 -12.84 -4.21 -0.63
CA PRO A 13 -14.05 -3.53 -0.13
C PRO A 13 -13.78 -2.47 0.94
N ASP A 14 -12.73 -2.65 1.74
CA ASP A 14 -12.38 -1.74 2.84
C ASP A 14 -11.53 -0.55 2.40
N LEU A 15 -11.20 -0.46 1.12
CA LEU A 15 -10.39 0.62 0.55
C LEU A 15 -11.19 1.47 -0.43
N ASN A 16 -10.62 2.61 -0.81
CA ASN A 16 -11.22 3.45 -1.82
C ASN A 16 -11.33 2.70 -3.15
N ARG A 17 -12.24 3.16 -4.01
CA ARG A 17 -12.45 2.58 -5.33
C ARG A 17 -11.15 2.50 -6.12
N SER A 18 -10.93 1.38 -6.80
CA SER A 18 -9.72 1.09 -7.55
C SER A 18 -10.01 0.88 -9.03
N GLY A 19 -9.03 1.22 -9.87
CA GLY A 19 -9.06 0.96 -11.31
C GLY A 19 -8.03 -0.07 -11.75
N GLY A 20 -7.57 0.05 -13.00
CA GLY A 20 -6.68 -0.92 -13.63
C GLY A 20 -5.31 -1.06 -12.96
N LEU A 21 -4.76 0.02 -12.43
CA LEU A 21 -3.46 -0.02 -11.73
C LEU A 21 -3.55 -0.93 -10.51
N GLY A 22 -4.57 -0.75 -9.68
CA GLY A 22 -4.77 -1.58 -8.48
C GLY A 22 -4.94 -3.05 -8.81
N THR A 23 -5.70 -3.35 -9.86
CA THR A 23 -5.89 -4.73 -10.34
C THR A 23 -4.58 -5.35 -10.78
N SER A 24 -3.74 -4.62 -11.53
CA SER A 24 -2.43 -5.09 -11.96
C SER A 24 -1.52 -5.38 -10.78
N ILE A 25 -1.51 -4.50 -9.78
CA ILE A 25 -0.71 -4.68 -8.55
C ILE A 25 -1.18 -5.93 -7.79
N LYS A 26 -2.48 -6.11 -7.64
CA LYS A 26 -3.03 -7.29 -6.94
C LYS A 26 -2.65 -8.58 -7.66
N ASN A 27 -2.76 -8.62 -8.98
CA ASN A 27 -2.43 -9.80 -9.76
C ASN A 27 -0.94 -10.16 -9.62
N LEU A 28 -0.07 -9.15 -9.70
CA LEU A 28 1.37 -9.35 -9.53
C LEU A 28 1.70 -9.82 -8.11
N ALA A 29 1.13 -9.16 -7.10
CA ALA A 29 1.33 -9.54 -5.70
C ALA A 29 0.86 -10.97 -5.42
N SER A 30 -0.29 -11.36 -5.95
CA SER A 30 -0.82 -12.72 -5.81
C SER A 30 0.12 -13.77 -6.40
N SER A 31 0.67 -13.49 -7.58
CA SER A 31 1.63 -14.40 -8.24
C SER A 31 2.90 -14.55 -7.39
N LEU A 32 3.38 -13.48 -6.79
CA LEU A 32 4.57 -13.51 -5.93
C LEU A 32 4.31 -14.30 -4.65
N VAL A 33 3.15 -14.15 -4.05
CA VAL A 33 2.76 -14.94 -2.86
C VAL A 33 2.70 -16.42 -3.21
N GLU A 34 2.13 -16.78 -4.35
CA GLU A 34 2.09 -18.18 -4.82
C GLU A 34 3.50 -18.74 -5.04
N ALA A 35 4.45 -17.90 -5.42
CA ALA A 35 5.84 -18.27 -5.60
C ALA A 35 6.62 -18.39 -4.28
N GLY A 36 5.96 -18.16 -3.13
CA GLY A 36 6.57 -18.27 -1.80
C GLY A 36 7.22 -16.99 -1.30
N GLU A 37 7.00 -15.86 -1.95
CA GLU A 37 7.55 -14.59 -1.53
C GLU A 37 6.67 -13.89 -0.49
N HIS A 38 7.28 -13.09 0.37
CA HIS A 38 6.56 -12.23 1.32
C HIS A 38 6.26 -10.90 0.62
N VAL A 39 4.97 -10.56 0.52
CA VAL A 39 4.53 -9.37 -0.20
C VAL A 39 3.75 -8.44 0.72
N THR A 40 4.10 -7.16 0.68
CA THR A 40 3.41 -6.08 1.37
C THR A 40 3.01 -5.03 0.34
N VAL A 41 1.76 -4.55 0.42
CA VAL A 41 1.28 -3.45 -0.42
C VAL A 41 0.91 -2.28 0.48
N VAL A 42 1.54 -1.14 0.24
CA VAL A 42 1.23 0.11 0.93
C VAL A 42 0.33 0.94 0.02
N VAL A 43 -0.91 1.17 0.47
CA VAL A 43 -1.92 1.88 -0.32
C VAL A 43 -2.13 3.26 0.31
N TYR A 44 -1.68 4.30 -0.36
CA TYR A 44 -1.78 5.66 0.15
C TYR A 44 -3.03 6.39 -0.35
N SER A 45 -3.29 7.59 0.18
CA SER A 45 -4.46 8.42 -0.16
C SER A 45 -5.80 7.75 0.13
N GLN A 46 -5.87 6.96 1.19
CA GLN A 46 -7.08 6.27 1.59
C GLN A 46 -7.88 7.07 2.64
N ALA A 47 -9.00 6.52 3.09
CA ALA A 47 -9.86 7.17 4.08
C ALA A 47 -9.25 7.14 5.49
N GLU A 48 -8.56 6.07 5.83
CA GLU A 48 -7.97 5.90 7.16
C GLU A 48 -6.74 4.98 7.13
N ASP A 49 -5.98 5.01 8.21
CA ASP A 49 -4.86 4.09 8.40
C ASP A 49 -5.38 2.74 8.87
N LYS A 50 -5.01 1.68 8.15
CA LYS A 50 -5.40 0.30 8.46
C LYS A 50 -4.28 -0.67 8.14
N GLN A 51 -4.33 -1.83 8.80
CA GLN A 51 -3.48 -2.96 8.43
C GLN A 51 -4.35 -4.21 8.39
N PHE A 52 -4.24 -4.96 7.32
CA PHE A 52 -4.97 -6.23 7.19
C PHE A 52 -4.24 -7.13 6.18
N GLU A 53 -4.76 -8.34 6.03
CA GLU A 53 -4.21 -9.31 5.09
C GLU A 53 -5.29 -9.70 4.07
N ASP A 54 -4.90 -9.75 2.79
CA ASP A 54 -5.77 -10.14 1.69
C ASP A 54 -5.10 -11.29 0.93
N GLN A 55 -5.57 -12.52 1.16
CA GLN A 55 -5.08 -13.72 0.47
C GLN A 55 -3.55 -13.87 0.52
N GLY A 56 -2.97 -13.66 1.70
CA GLY A 56 -1.54 -13.78 1.92
C GLY A 56 -0.73 -12.52 1.65
N ILE A 57 -1.38 -11.47 1.18
CA ILE A 57 -0.75 -10.17 0.91
C ILE A 57 -0.99 -9.27 2.11
N LYS A 58 0.08 -8.72 2.70
CA LYS A 58 -0.07 -7.73 3.78
C LYS A 58 -0.40 -6.38 3.19
N ILE A 59 -1.50 -5.78 3.65
CA ILE A 59 -1.97 -4.49 3.18
C ILE A 59 -1.83 -3.45 4.30
N HIS A 60 -1.21 -2.31 3.96
CA HIS A 60 -1.12 -1.16 4.86
C HIS A 60 -1.75 0.03 4.16
N SER A 61 -2.93 0.43 4.63
CA SER A 61 -3.63 1.61 4.14
C SER A 61 -3.15 2.85 4.88
N ILE A 62 -2.91 3.94 4.17
CA ILE A 62 -2.47 5.21 4.72
C ILE A 62 -3.45 6.31 4.33
N ALA A 63 -3.94 7.04 5.34
CA ALA A 63 -4.92 8.10 5.15
C ALA A 63 -4.37 9.25 4.31
N LYS A 64 -5.24 9.82 3.47
CA LYS A 64 -4.94 11.03 2.74
C LYS A 64 -4.76 12.18 3.71
N ARG A 65 -3.74 13.01 3.47
CA ARG A 65 -3.46 14.19 4.29
C ARG A 65 -3.50 15.43 3.43
N ASN A 66 -4.03 16.52 3.99
CA ASN A 66 -3.98 17.83 3.34
C ASN A 66 -2.64 18.47 3.64
N TYR A 67 -1.92 18.88 2.60
CA TYR A 67 -0.60 19.47 2.78
C TYR A 67 -0.48 20.84 2.13
N THR A 68 0.27 21.70 2.82
CA THR A 68 1.04 22.78 2.23
C THR A 68 2.32 22.16 1.62
N PHE A 69 3.17 22.96 1.00
CA PHE A 69 4.46 22.47 0.48
C PHE A 69 5.29 21.78 1.57
N ALA A 70 5.36 22.38 2.78
CA ALA A 70 6.08 21.78 3.88
C ALA A 70 5.43 20.49 4.36
N GLY A 71 4.10 20.44 4.37
CA GLY A 71 3.34 19.24 4.72
C GLY A 71 3.60 18.11 3.75
N TRP A 72 3.69 18.39 2.45
CA TRP A 72 4.03 17.40 1.45
C TRP A 72 5.42 16.77 1.71
N TYR A 73 6.40 17.59 2.04
CA TYR A 73 7.75 17.11 2.36
C TYR A 73 7.74 16.21 3.60
N LEU A 74 7.02 16.60 4.64
CA LEU A 74 6.91 15.80 5.87
C LEU A 74 6.19 14.46 5.60
N HIS A 75 5.15 14.48 4.77
CA HIS A 75 4.43 13.26 4.39
C HIS A 75 5.35 12.30 3.63
N ARG A 76 6.17 12.81 2.72
CA ARG A 76 7.14 11.99 2.00
C ARG A 76 8.12 11.31 2.94
N LYS A 77 8.62 12.02 3.95
CA LYS A 77 9.47 11.43 4.99
C LYS A 77 8.74 10.39 5.82
N PHE A 78 7.50 10.66 6.16
CA PHE A 78 6.66 9.70 6.90
C PHE A 78 6.51 8.40 6.11
N LEU A 79 6.18 8.48 4.84
CA LEU A 79 6.05 7.30 3.99
C LEU A 79 7.36 6.51 3.91
N GLN A 80 8.48 7.19 3.77
CA GLN A 80 9.79 6.55 3.71
C GLN A 80 10.09 5.79 5.00
N ARG A 81 9.82 6.40 6.16
CA ARG A 81 10.00 5.74 7.46
C ARG A 81 9.06 4.56 7.63
N TYR A 82 7.83 4.70 7.18
CA TYR A 82 6.82 3.65 7.27
C TYR A 82 7.25 2.43 6.46
N ILE A 83 7.68 2.64 5.23
CA ILE A 83 8.17 1.57 4.36
C ILE A 83 9.40 0.89 4.97
N ASN A 84 10.36 1.66 5.47
CA ASN A 84 11.56 1.11 6.10
C ASN A 84 11.24 0.28 7.34
N LYS A 85 10.18 0.65 8.07
CA LYS A 85 9.75 -0.06 9.28
C LYS A 85 9.12 -1.41 8.97
N ILE A 86 8.39 -1.54 7.84
CA ILE A 86 7.65 -2.75 7.50
C ILE A 86 8.43 -3.71 6.59
N ILE A 87 9.49 -3.26 5.98
CA ILE A 87 10.37 -4.07 5.15
C ILE A 87 11.60 -4.49 5.96
#